data_7890c9f52995d36b096129f89fd51e4c
#
_entry.id   7890c9f52995d36b096129f89fd51e4c
#
_cell.length_a   1.000
_cell.length_b   1.000
_cell.length_c   1.000
_cell.angle_alpha   90.00
_cell.angle_beta   90.00
_cell.angle_gamma   90.00
#
_symmetry.space_group_name_H-M   'P 1'
#
loop_
_entity.id
_entity.type
_entity.pdbx_description
1 polymer ?
#
loop_
_entity_poly.entity_id
_entity_poly.type
_entity_poly.pdbx_seq_one_letter_code
_entity_poly.pdbx_strand_id
1 'polypeptide(L)'
;YEKASYAIQEAEKIKGVVISSSQEYVWESGNTPDIYEVNNMDEFRTGEGESTLAACLNRILKLEGAEDINASTELENGKSPAEILTEATGGEGFDLTGCTPEEIRYTISHETPVIAMLSVDHAVLVIGYTDAKYAYLDPADGERHSATPDEMNGLVSGSGNVFIGYVK
;
A
#
# COMPACT_ATOMS: atom_id res chain seq x y z
N TYR A 1 8.31 17.23 -6.62
CA TYR A 1 9.03 15.96 -6.85
C TYR A 1 8.21 15.08 -7.80
N GLU A 2 8.88 14.37 -8.69
CA GLU A 2 8.22 13.45 -9.65
C GLU A 2 7.84 12.12 -8.99
N LYS A 3 8.50 11.76 -7.88
CA LYS A 3 8.25 10.53 -7.12
C LYS A 3 8.01 10.83 -5.65
N ALA A 4 7.00 10.20 -5.07
CA ALA A 4 6.68 10.31 -3.65
C ALA A 4 7.86 9.90 -2.76
N SER A 5 8.59 8.83 -3.11
CA SER A 5 9.76 8.36 -2.37
C SER A 5 10.84 9.42 -2.22
N TYR A 6 11.13 10.19 -3.27
CA TYR A 6 12.12 11.28 -3.18
C TYR A 6 11.66 12.42 -2.27
N ALA A 7 10.37 12.76 -2.34
CA ALA A 7 9.80 13.78 -1.45
C ALA A 7 9.86 13.35 0.01
N ILE A 8 9.53 12.10 0.31
CA ILE A 8 9.58 11.51 1.66
C ILE A 8 11.02 11.53 2.19
N GLN A 9 11.99 11.04 1.41
CA GLN A 9 13.40 11.00 1.81
C GLN A 9 13.99 12.40 2.06
N GLU A 10 13.57 13.40 1.30
CA GLU A 10 13.97 14.79 1.58
C GLU A 10 13.27 15.34 2.82
N ALA A 11 11.98 15.05 3.01
CA ALA A 11 11.24 15.48 4.19
C ALA A 11 11.78 14.85 5.49
N GLU A 12 12.26 13.60 5.46
CA GLU A 12 12.93 12.96 6.59
C GLU A 12 14.14 13.76 7.08
N LYS A 13 14.98 14.23 6.14
CA LYS A 13 16.20 15.00 6.46
C LYS A 13 15.91 16.32 7.17
N ILE A 14 14.82 16.96 6.83
CA ILE A 14 14.43 18.28 7.36
C ILE A 14 13.34 18.20 8.42
N LYS A 15 12.91 17.00 8.79
CA LYS A 15 11.77 16.74 9.69
C LYS A 15 10.48 17.46 9.24
N GLY A 16 10.21 17.36 7.95
CA GLY A 16 9.11 18.02 7.28
C GLY A 16 7.92 17.10 6.97
N VAL A 17 7.05 17.62 6.13
CA VAL A 17 5.85 16.93 5.62
C VAL A 17 5.89 16.83 4.10
N VAL A 18 5.22 15.83 3.55
CA VAL A 18 4.96 15.71 2.13
C VAL A 18 3.47 15.94 1.89
N ILE A 19 3.17 16.93 1.06
CA ILE A 19 1.80 17.28 0.69
C ILE A 19 1.68 17.10 -0.82
N SER A 20 0.59 16.45 -1.27
CA SER A 20 0.29 16.28 -2.69
C SER A 20 -0.13 17.59 -3.36
N SER A 21 -0.24 17.58 -4.69
CA SER A 21 -0.80 18.72 -5.45
C SER A 21 -2.28 18.99 -5.11
N SER A 22 -2.99 17.97 -4.63
CA SER A 22 -4.37 18.08 -4.13
C SER A 22 -4.48 18.54 -2.68
N GLN A 23 -3.35 18.89 -2.05
CA GLN A 23 -3.23 19.33 -0.66
C GLN A 23 -3.52 18.22 0.39
N GLU A 24 -3.47 16.97 -0.01
CA GLU A 24 -3.54 15.84 0.91
C GLU A 24 -2.20 15.58 1.57
N TYR A 25 -2.21 15.20 2.86
CA TYR A 25 -1.00 14.81 3.58
C TYR A 25 -0.61 13.38 3.19
N VAL A 26 0.52 13.25 2.53
CA VAL A 26 1.06 11.97 2.06
C VAL A 26 1.96 11.32 3.10
N TRP A 27 2.73 12.13 3.83
CA TRP A 27 3.70 11.66 4.81
C TRP A 27 4.15 12.79 5.74
N GLU A 28 4.43 12.47 7.01
CA GLU A 28 4.96 13.42 8.00
C GLU A 28 6.02 12.76 8.86
N SER A 29 7.14 13.44 9.06
CA SER A 29 8.24 12.97 9.90
C SER A 29 7.84 12.90 11.36
N GLY A 30 8.12 11.74 12.00
CA GLY A 30 7.89 11.55 13.44
C GLY A 30 6.44 11.38 13.85
N ASN A 31 5.50 11.29 12.90
CA ASN A 31 4.07 11.08 13.16
C ASN A 31 3.62 9.66 12.82
N THR A 32 4.42 8.68 13.24
CA THR A 32 4.13 7.27 13.01
C THR A 32 4.18 6.53 14.35
N PRO A 33 3.09 5.93 14.82
CA PRO A 33 3.09 5.14 16.05
C PRO A 33 4.00 3.91 15.91
N ASP A 34 4.47 3.39 17.05
CA ASP A 34 5.37 2.22 17.07
C ASP A 34 4.67 0.94 16.62
N ILE A 35 3.37 0.85 16.83
CA ILE A 35 2.53 -0.31 16.50
C ILE A 35 1.24 0.17 15.89
N TYR A 36 0.84 -0.43 14.77
CA TYR A 36 -0.44 -0.16 14.14
C TYR A 36 -0.93 -1.37 13.32
N GLU A 37 -2.23 -1.55 13.27
CA GLU A 37 -2.90 -2.51 12.40
C GLU A 37 -4.22 -1.93 11.89
N VAL A 38 -4.42 -1.99 10.58
CA VAL A 38 -5.65 -1.54 9.92
C VAL A 38 -6.83 -2.42 10.34
N ASN A 39 -7.93 -1.79 10.72
CA ASN A 39 -9.13 -2.49 11.16
C ASN A 39 -9.86 -3.17 9.99
N ASN A 40 -10.67 -4.20 10.30
CA ASN A 40 -11.53 -4.89 9.34
C ASN A 40 -10.81 -5.52 8.13
N MET A 41 -9.57 -5.96 8.34
CA MET A 41 -8.76 -6.61 7.31
C MET A 41 -8.74 -8.13 7.50
N ASP A 42 -9.80 -8.79 7.02
CA ASP A 42 -9.87 -10.24 6.97
C ASP A 42 -9.07 -10.80 5.78
N GLU A 43 -8.63 -12.04 5.91
CA GLU A 43 -7.98 -12.82 4.86
C GLU A 43 -8.87 -12.93 3.61
N PHE A 44 -8.25 -12.96 2.44
CA PHE A 44 -8.93 -13.05 1.16
C PHE A 44 -8.07 -13.80 0.14
N ARG A 45 -8.69 -14.32 -0.91
CA ARG A 45 -8.03 -15.06 -1.99
C ARG A 45 -8.32 -14.40 -3.33
N THR A 46 -7.45 -14.68 -4.30
CA THR A 46 -7.74 -14.40 -5.70
C THR A 46 -8.93 -15.20 -6.17
N GLY A 47 -9.79 -14.58 -6.97
CA GLY A 47 -10.82 -15.23 -7.74
C GLY A 47 -10.25 -15.98 -8.96
N GLU A 48 -11.10 -16.70 -9.68
CA GLU A 48 -10.69 -17.38 -10.92
C GLU A 48 -10.26 -16.36 -11.98
N GLY A 49 -9.03 -16.50 -12.46
CA GLY A 49 -8.44 -15.58 -13.45
C GLY A 49 -8.05 -14.20 -12.92
N GLU A 50 -8.20 -13.95 -11.62
CA GLU A 50 -7.84 -12.70 -10.99
C GLU A 50 -6.35 -12.67 -10.61
N SER A 51 -5.66 -11.56 -10.92
CA SER A 51 -4.29 -11.34 -10.44
C SER A 51 -4.26 -11.01 -8.96
N THR A 52 -3.13 -11.28 -8.28
CA THR A 52 -2.95 -10.90 -6.87
C THR A 52 -3.04 -9.38 -6.67
N LEU A 53 -2.60 -8.60 -7.65
CA LEU A 53 -2.74 -7.13 -7.62
C LEU A 53 -4.22 -6.71 -7.66
N ALA A 54 -5.01 -7.30 -8.57
CA ALA A 54 -6.44 -7.01 -8.66
C ALA A 54 -7.17 -7.43 -7.38
N ALA A 55 -6.82 -8.59 -6.80
CA ALA A 55 -7.39 -9.05 -5.54
C ALA A 55 -7.08 -8.09 -4.38
N CYS A 56 -5.84 -7.59 -4.27
CA CYS A 56 -5.47 -6.59 -3.26
C CYS A 56 -6.26 -5.28 -3.44
N LEU A 57 -6.37 -4.80 -4.68
CA LEU A 57 -7.17 -3.61 -4.99
C LEU A 57 -8.65 -3.82 -4.65
N ASN A 58 -9.26 -4.92 -5.08
CA ASN A 58 -10.65 -5.25 -4.76
C ASN A 58 -10.89 -5.34 -3.24
N ARG A 59 -9.90 -5.84 -2.49
CA ARG A 59 -9.99 -5.87 -1.02
C ARG A 59 -10.00 -4.46 -0.40
N ILE A 60 -9.19 -3.55 -0.93
CA ILE A 60 -9.22 -2.13 -0.54
C ILE A 60 -10.55 -1.49 -0.93
N LEU A 61 -11.02 -1.70 -2.17
CA LEU A 61 -12.30 -1.19 -2.64
C LEU A 61 -13.46 -1.61 -1.71
N LYS A 62 -13.45 -2.86 -1.27
CA LYS A 62 -14.41 -3.36 -0.28
C LYS A 62 -14.28 -2.66 1.08
N LEU A 63 -13.05 -2.44 1.56
CA LEU A 63 -12.80 -1.73 2.81
C LEU A 63 -13.37 -0.30 2.77
N GLU A 64 -13.23 0.37 1.63
CA GLU A 64 -13.65 1.76 1.42
C GLU A 64 -15.10 1.90 0.92
N GLY A 65 -15.84 0.79 0.78
CA GLY A 65 -17.24 0.81 0.35
C GLY A 65 -17.46 1.09 -1.13
N ALA A 66 -16.46 0.84 -1.98
CA ALA A 66 -16.48 1.05 -3.43
C ALA A 66 -16.56 -0.28 -4.22
N GLU A 67 -17.37 -1.22 -3.75
CA GLU A 67 -17.50 -2.56 -4.34
C GLU A 67 -18.15 -2.60 -5.72
N ASP A 68 -18.71 -1.50 -6.19
CA ASP A 68 -19.22 -1.30 -7.55
C ASP A 68 -18.11 -1.16 -8.59
N ILE A 69 -16.89 -0.87 -8.16
CA ILE A 69 -15.69 -0.82 -9.02
C ILE A 69 -15.03 -2.20 -9.01
N ASN A 70 -14.70 -2.74 -10.18
CA ASN A 70 -13.95 -3.99 -10.32
C ASN A 70 -12.53 -3.71 -10.79
N ALA A 71 -11.54 -3.97 -9.92
CA ALA A 71 -10.15 -3.66 -10.19
C ALA A 71 -9.58 -4.40 -11.40
N SER A 72 -9.97 -5.66 -11.65
CA SER A 72 -9.51 -6.40 -12.83
C SER A 72 -9.92 -5.69 -14.13
N THR A 73 -11.18 -5.27 -14.20
CA THR A 73 -11.71 -4.54 -15.36
C THR A 73 -11.01 -3.19 -15.55
N GLU A 74 -10.79 -2.46 -14.46
CA GLU A 74 -10.14 -1.15 -14.54
C GLU A 74 -8.66 -1.25 -14.95
N LEU A 75 -7.94 -2.26 -14.47
CA LEU A 75 -6.57 -2.55 -14.90
C LEU A 75 -6.50 -2.96 -16.38
N GLU A 76 -7.45 -3.80 -16.85
CA GLU A 76 -7.57 -4.17 -18.28
C GLU A 76 -7.87 -2.96 -19.16
N ASN A 77 -8.63 -1.98 -18.67
CA ASN A 77 -8.90 -0.71 -19.32
C ASN A 77 -7.70 0.26 -19.32
N GLY A 78 -6.58 -0.12 -18.71
CA GLY A 78 -5.33 0.63 -18.71
C GLY A 78 -5.18 1.64 -17.58
N LYS A 79 -6.07 1.62 -16.58
CA LYS A 79 -5.88 2.45 -15.38
C LYS A 79 -4.75 1.90 -14.52
N SER A 80 -3.97 2.79 -13.94
CA SER A 80 -2.98 2.43 -12.92
C SER A 80 -3.67 2.12 -11.58
N PRO A 81 -3.03 1.34 -10.71
CA PRO A 81 -3.55 1.11 -9.36
C PRO A 81 -3.83 2.39 -8.57
N ALA A 82 -2.96 3.41 -8.69
CA ALA A 82 -3.15 4.69 -8.02
C ALA A 82 -4.39 5.45 -8.54
N GLU A 83 -4.66 5.43 -9.84
CA GLU A 83 -5.88 6.02 -10.41
C GLU A 83 -7.14 5.32 -9.91
N ILE A 84 -7.14 3.98 -9.85
CA ILE A 84 -8.26 3.20 -9.32
C ILE A 84 -8.54 3.58 -7.86
N LEU A 85 -7.51 3.69 -7.03
CA LEU A 85 -7.65 4.07 -5.62
C LEU A 85 -8.14 5.51 -5.48
N THR A 86 -7.67 6.45 -6.31
CA THR A 86 -8.15 7.84 -6.31
C THR A 86 -9.65 7.92 -6.58
N GLU A 87 -10.12 7.21 -7.61
CA GLU A 87 -11.54 7.21 -7.96
C GLU A 87 -12.42 6.56 -6.89
N ALA A 88 -11.92 5.49 -6.28
CA ALA A 88 -12.69 4.68 -5.35
C ALA A 88 -12.82 5.28 -3.94
N THR A 89 -11.80 6.01 -3.49
CA THR A 89 -11.71 6.40 -2.07
C THR A 89 -12.14 7.85 -1.82
N GLY A 90 -12.28 8.66 -2.88
CA GLY A 90 -12.51 10.09 -2.78
C GLY A 90 -11.30 10.89 -2.27
N GLY A 91 -10.19 10.19 -1.97
CA GLY A 91 -8.89 10.75 -1.63
C GLY A 91 -7.93 10.69 -2.81
N GLU A 92 -6.68 10.34 -2.57
CA GLU A 92 -5.65 10.27 -3.62
C GLU A 92 -4.83 8.98 -3.48
N GLY A 93 -4.71 8.23 -4.57
CA GLY A 93 -3.81 7.07 -4.68
C GLY A 93 -2.40 7.49 -5.07
N PHE A 94 -1.40 6.79 -4.56
CA PHE A 94 0.01 7.10 -4.79
C PHE A 94 0.81 5.89 -5.25
N ASP A 95 1.70 6.11 -6.19
CA ASP A 95 2.83 5.24 -6.45
C ASP A 95 3.95 5.58 -5.43
N LEU A 96 4.16 4.68 -4.49
CA LEU A 96 5.18 4.77 -3.45
C LEU A 96 6.45 3.97 -3.82
N THR A 97 6.65 3.67 -5.10
CA THR A 97 7.83 2.91 -5.57
C THR A 97 9.12 3.60 -5.17
N GLY A 98 10.02 2.84 -4.58
CA GLY A 98 11.29 3.29 -4.05
C GLY A 98 11.27 3.66 -2.56
N CYS A 99 10.09 3.64 -1.92
CA CYS A 99 10.01 3.76 -0.47
C CYS A 99 10.57 2.52 0.22
N THR A 100 11.01 2.68 1.46
CA THR A 100 11.34 1.56 2.33
C THR A 100 10.10 1.04 3.06
N PRO A 101 10.12 -0.19 3.59
CA PRO A 101 9.05 -0.67 4.47
C PRO A 101 8.80 0.23 5.69
N GLU A 102 9.79 0.93 6.17
CA GLU A 102 9.63 1.88 7.28
C GLU A 102 8.85 3.13 6.85
N GLU A 103 9.15 3.66 5.68
CA GLU A 103 8.48 4.86 5.13
C GLU A 103 6.97 4.62 4.88
N ILE A 104 6.55 3.41 4.51
CA ILE A 104 5.13 3.09 4.30
C ILE A 104 4.32 2.94 5.60
N ARG A 105 4.96 2.86 6.77
CA ARG A 105 4.26 2.79 8.07
C ARG A 105 3.35 3.99 8.30
N TYR A 106 3.74 5.17 7.83
CA TYR A 106 2.91 6.37 7.92
C TYR A 106 1.55 6.16 7.26
N THR A 107 1.52 5.65 6.04
CA THR A 107 0.29 5.36 5.29
C THR A 107 -0.57 4.34 6.03
N ILE A 108 0.03 3.23 6.48
CA ILE A 108 -0.67 2.18 7.23
C ILE A 108 -1.28 2.73 8.52
N SER A 109 -0.57 3.61 9.24
CA SER A 109 -1.04 4.20 10.49
C SER A 109 -2.22 5.18 10.35
N HIS A 110 -2.59 5.50 9.10
CA HIS A 110 -3.76 6.30 8.76
C HIS A 110 -4.95 5.46 8.24
N GLU A 111 -5.06 4.20 8.72
CA GLU A 111 -6.13 3.25 8.35
C GLU A 111 -6.14 2.89 6.85
N THR A 112 -5.02 3.04 6.15
CA THR A 112 -4.91 2.73 4.72
C THR A 112 -3.87 1.64 4.47
N PRO A 113 -4.30 0.40 4.14
CA PRO A 113 -3.37 -0.67 3.84
C PRO A 113 -2.55 -0.35 2.58
N VAL A 114 -1.34 -0.90 2.49
CA VAL A 114 -0.42 -0.65 1.38
C VAL A 114 -0.22 -1.93 0.59
N ILE A 115 -0.38 -1.86 -0.73
CA ILE A 115 -0.03 -2.96 -1.63
C ILE A 115 1.48 -2.98 -1.80
N ALA A 116 2.09 -4.14 -1.61
CA ALA A 116 3.51 -4.40 -1.86
C ALA A 116 3.67 -5.45 -2.96
N MET A 117 4.49 -5.16 -3.97
CA MET A 117 4.82 -6.14 -5.00
C MET A 117 6.03 -6.96 -4.53
N LEU A 118 5.86 -8.27 -4.43
CA LEU A 118 6.96 -9.20 -4.15
C LEU A 118 7.67 -9.61 -5.43
N SER A 119 6.95 -9.63 -6.54
CA SER A 119 7.45 -9.81 -7.90
C SER A 119 6.53 -9.08 -8.88
N VAL A 120 6.83 -9.14 -10.17
CA VAL A 120 6.01 -8.49 -11.23
C VAL A 120 4.55 -8.98 -11.26
N ASP A 121 4.30 -10.20 -10.79
CA ASP A 121 3.00 -10.88 -10.83
C ASP A 121 2.48 -11.30 -9.43
N HIS A 122 3.16 -10.91 -8.37
CA HIS A 122 2.78 -11.26 -7.00
C HIS A 122 2.69 -10.04 -6.09
N ALA A 123 1.47 -9.64 -5.78
CA ALA A 123 1.16 -8.57 -4.84
C ALA A 123 0.63 -9.14 -3.52
N VAL A 124 0.96 -8.48 -2.42
CA VAL A 124 0.42 -8.72 -1.08
C VAL A 124 -0.10 -7.41 -0.49
N LEU A 125 -0.92 -7.50 0.53
CA LEU A 125 -1.50 -6.35 1.21
C LEU A 125 -0.92 -6.20 2.60
N VAL A 126 -0.08 -5.20 2.82
CA VAL A 126 0.50 -4.89 4.13
C VAL A 126 -0.52 -4.14 4.96
N ILE A 127 -0.88 -4.71 6.10
CA ILE A 127 -2.00 -4.25 6.94
C ILE A 127 -1.58 -3.76 8.32
N GLY A 128 -0.33 -3.96 8.71
CA GLY A 128 0.12 -3.57 10.04
C GLY A 128 1.59 -3.78 10.27
N TYR A 129 2.06 -3.28 11.39
CA TYR A 129 3.45 -3.41 11.83
C TYR A 129 3.58 -3.27 13.35
N THR A 130 4.67 -3.80 13.87
CA THR A 130 5.21 -3.58 15.21
C THR A 130 6.68 -3.21 15.10
N ASP A 131 7.37 -3.00 16.20
CA ASP A 131 8.84 -2.82 16.19
C ASP A 131 9.55 -4.02 15.56
N ALA A 132 9.00 -5.23 15.77
CA ALA A 132 9.63 -6.49 15.42
C ALA A 132 9.24 -7.05 14.06
N LYS A 133 8.06 -6.69 13.52
CA LYS A 133 7.54 -7.32 12.29
C LYS A 133 6.45 -6.50 11.59
N TYR A 134 6.29 -6.81 10.31
CA TYR A 134 5.14 -6.43 9.49
C TYR A 134 4.13 -7.56 9.42
N ALA A 135 2.84 -7.23 9.32
CA ALA A 135 1.76 -8.16 9.02
C ALA A 135 1.24 -7.89 7.61
N TYR A 136 1.06 -8.94 6.82
CA TYR A 136 0.49 -8.82 5.48
C TYR A 136 -0.42 -9.99 5.14
N LEU A 137 -1.33 -9.77 4.21
CA LEU A 137 -2.24 -10.77 3.66
C LEU A 137 -1.77 -11.13 2.25
N ASP A 138 -1.63 -12.42 1.98
CA ASP A 138 -1.26 -12.94 0.67
C ASP A 138 -2.48 -13.56 -0.01
N PRO A 139 -3.03 -12.94 -1.06
CA PRO A 139 -4.19 -13.49 -1.76
C PRO A 139 -3.89 -14.76 -2.56
N ALA A 140 -2.61 -15.07 -2.82
CA ALA A 140 -2.22 -16.28 -3.54
C ALA A 140 -2.48 -17.55 -2.72
N ASP A 141 -2.25 -17.53 -1.42
CA ASP A 141 -2.55 -18.64 -0.50
C ASP A 141 -3.74 -18.35 0.43
N GLY A 142 -4.20 -17.10 0.49
CA GLY A 142 -5.32 -16.67 1.30
C GLY A 142 -5.01 -16.62 2.79
N GLU A 143 -3.76 -16.45 3.17
CA GLU A 143 -3.31 -16.49 4.55
C GLU A 143 -2.69 -15.17 5.00
N ARG A 144 -2.67 -14.99 6.32
CA ARG A 144 -1.94 -13.91 6.97
C ARG A 144 -0.54 -14.36 7.28
N HIS A 145 0.42 -13.52 6.91
CA HIS A 145 1.84 -13.71 7.16
C HIS A 145 2.44 -12.58 8.00
N SER A 146 3.63 -12.84 8.52
CA SER A 146 4.45 -11.80 9.15
C SER A 146 5.90 -11.92 8.68
N ALA A 147 6.57 -10.79 8.59
CA ALA A 147 7.99 -10.69 8.22
C ALA A 147 8.69 -9.70 9.13
N THR A 148 9.91 -10.03 9.56
CA THR A 148 10.78 -9.05 10.22
C THR A 148 11.11 -7.90 9.26
N PRO A 149 11.60 -6.73 9.72
CA PRO A 149 12.04 -5.66 8.85
C PRO A 149 13.02 -6.11 7.76
N ASP A 150 14.01 -6.95 8.13
CA ASP A 150 14.98 -7.48 7.17
C ASP A 150 14.35 -8.43 6.15
N GLU A 151 13.44 -9.30 6.58
CA GLU A 151 12.69 -10.18 5.69
C GLU A 151 11.79 -9.38 4.76
N MET A 152 11.08 -8.36 5.25
CA MET A 152 10.24 -7.49 4.41
C MET A 152 11.08 -6.75 3.37
N ASN A 153 12.23 -6.19 3.74
CA ASN A 153 13.18 -5.59 2.81
C ASN A 153 13.62 -6.59 1.73
N GLY A 154 13.92 -7.82 2.11
CA GLY A 154 14.27 -8.89 1.18
C GLY A 154 13.15 -9.24 0.21
N LEU A 155 11.92 -9.34 0.71
CA LEU A 155 10.73 -9.66 -0.10
C LEU A 155 10.46 -8.62 -1.19
N VAL A 156 10.55 -7.32 -0.87
CA VAL A 156 10.19 -6.24 -1.81
C VAL A 156 11.35 -5.76 -2.68
N SER A 157 12.61 -6.02 -2.28
CA SER A 157 13.78 -5.54 -3.01
C SER A 157 13.88 -6.12 -4.42
N GLY A 158 13.45 -7.36 -4.62
CA GLY A 158 13.44 -8.03 -5.91
C GLY A 158 12.53 -7.37 -6.95
N SER A 159 11.47 -6.69 -6.51
CA SER A 159 10.58 -5.90 -7.37
C SER A 159 11.02 -4.44 -7.54
N GLY A 160 12.05 -3.99 -6.83
CA GLY A 160 12.48 -2.60 -6.79
C GLY A 160 11.72 -1.73 -5.79
N ASN A 161 11.26 -2.33 -4.69
CA ASN A 161 10.46 -1.66 -3.66
C ASN A 161 9.19 -0.99 -4.25
N VAL A 162 8.40 -1.76 -4.97
CA VAL A 162 7.13 -1.27 -5.54
C VAL A 162 6.03 -1.34 -4.50
N PHE A 163 5.58 -0.18 -4.07
CA PHE A 163 4.45 -0.01 -3.16
C PHE A 163 3.39 0.90 -3.76
N ILE A 164 2.14 0.61 -3.43
CA ILE A 164 0.99 1.40 -3.86
C ILE A 164 0.14 1.68 -2.61
N GLY A 165 -0.10 2.95 -2.35
CA GLY A 165 -0.89 3.39 -1.21
C GLY A 165 -1.90 4.47 -1.61
N TYR A 166 -2.65 4.96 -0.63
CA TYR A 166 -3.61 6.04 -0.79
C TYR A 166 -3.81 6.81 0.52
N VAL A 167 -4.36 7.99 0.41
CA VAL A 167 -4.86 8.79 1.54
C VAL A 167 -6.34 9.09 1.32
N LYS A 168 -7.08 9.33 2.40
CA LYS A 168 -8.53 9.63 2.38
C LYS A 168 -8.89 10.75 3.34
#